data_3c893ce5f364c18709054c94f4a4baf8
#
_entry.id   3c893ce5f364c18709054c94f4a4baf8
#
_cell.length_a   1.000
_cell.length_b   1.000
_cell.length_c   1.000
_cell.angle_alpha   90.00
_cell.angle_beta   90.00
_cell.angle_gamma   90.00
#
_symmetry.space_group_name_H-M   'P 1'
#
loop_
_entity.id
_entity.type
_entity.pdbx_description
1 polymer ?
#
loop_
_entity_poly.entity_id
_entity_poly.type
_entity_poly.pdbx_seq_one_letter_code
_entity_poly.pdbx_strand_id
1 'polypeptide(L)'
;MAFALGMKRSTLNNYENWQTIPNATVLMAVSDYYRIAVDTLLRIDLSVLSEYQLSELERGNDVYIRGSGLRVLATTVDRSNEENIELVNEKAKAGYVTGYADPEYIKELPAFRLPFLSGNRKYRTFQVSGDSMLPLPDGSWVTGEFVADWHTIVSGRPYIVLTLNDGVVFKIADNLIRSEGALTLYSLNPFYEPYDLPVVEIREIWRFVNFISTEIPAGETADEAMRNMLAELRYEIRQIKTKLDAPLYGRRIDG
;
A
#
# COMPACT_ATOMS: atom_id res chain seq x y z
N MET A 1 -30.31 9.41 17.43
CA MET A 1 -30.33 9.11 15.98
C MET A 1 -31.70 9.42 15.35
N ALA A 2 -32.78 8.70 15.58
CA ALA A 2 -34.08 8.95 14.90
C ALA A 2 -34.52 10.43 14.92
N PHE A 3 -34.41 11.11 16.05
CA PHE A 3 -34.74 12.53 16.19
C PHE A 3 -33.83 13.43 15.34
N ALA A 4 -32.53 13.13 15.28
CA ALA A 4 -31.57 13.89 14.47
C ALA A 4 -31.81 13.72 12.96
N LEU A 5 -32.36 12.57 12.54
CA LEU A 5 -32.71 12.26 11.14
C LEU A 5 -34.17 12.67 10.80
N GLY A 6 -34.89 13.35 11.72
CA GLY A 6 -36.27 13.81 11.50
C GLY A 6 -37.29 12.70 11.34
N MET A 7 -37.02 11.48 11.82
CA MET A 7 -37.89 10.31 11.64
C MET A 7 -38.38 9.73 12.97
N LYS A 8 -39.44 8.92 12.90
CA LYS A 8 -39.97 8.21 14.07
C LYS A 8 -39.02 7.05 14.44
N ARG A 9 -38.90 6.77 15.77
CA ARG A 9 -38.08 5.65 16.26
C ARG A 9 -38.52 4.30 15.70
N SER A 10 -39.82 4.09 15.48
CA SER A 10 -40.35 2.88 14.85
C SER A 10 -39.89 2.70 13.40
N THR A 11 -39.80 3.80 12.63
CA THR A 11 -39.31 3.78 11.25
C THR A 11 -37.83 3.41 11.19
N LEU A 12 -37.03 4.00 12.11
CA LEU A 12 -35.61 3.64 12.20
C LEU A 12 -35.43 2.16 12.54
N ASN A 13 -36.18 1.67 13.55
CA ASN A 13 -36.14 0.26 13.96
C ASN A 13 -36.51 -0.70 12.81
N ASN A 14 -37.45 -0.32 11.94
CA ASN A 14 -37.80 -1.13 10.76
C ASN A 14 -36.63 -1.19 9.74
N TYR A 15 -35.87 -0.12 9.58
CA TYR A 15 -34.65 -0.11 8.75
C TYR A 15 -33.53 -0.95 9.35
N GLU A 16 -33.27 -0.80 10.65
CA GLU A 16 -32.26 -1.57 11.40
C GLU A 16 -32.52 -3.08 11.40
N ASN A 17 -33.79 -3.48 11.37
CA ASN A 17 -34.21 -4.90 11.35
C ASN A 17 -34.59 -5.40 9.94
N TRP A 18 -34.19 -4.69 8.87
CA TRP A 18 -34.43 -5.08 7.48
C TRP A 18 -35.90 -5.31 7.11
N GLN A 19 -36.83 -4.75 7.88
CA GLN A 19 -38.29 -4.86 7.58
C GLN A 19 -38.71 -3.95 6.45
N THR A 20 -38.00 -2.84 6.24
CA THR A 20 -38.21 -1.91 5.13
C THR A 20 -36.89 -1.37 4.63
N ILE A 21 -36.85 -1.00 3.34
CA ILE A 21 -35.66 -0.39 2.72
C ILE A 21 -35.77 1.12 2.82
N PRO A 22 -34.73 1.84 3.30
CA PRO A 22 -34.72 3.29 3.30
C PRO A 22 -34.80 3.85 1.88
N ASN A 23 -35.57 4.91 1.67
CA ASN A 23 -35.58 5.63 0.42
C ASN A 23 -34.34 6.55 0.27
N ALA A 24 -34.14 7.10 -0.93
CA ALA A 24 -32.96 7.92 -1.23
C ALA A 24 -32.82 9.14 -0.28
N THR A 25 -33.91 9.77 0.12
CA THR A 25 -33.90 10.92 1.02
C THR A 25 -33.40 10.54 2.41
N VAL A 26 -33.82 9.37 2.92
CA VAL A 26 -33.35 8.85 4.20
C VAL A 26 -31.88 8.46 4.12
N LEU A 27 -31.45 7.81 3.02
CA LEU A 27 -30.06 7.45 2.81
C LEU A 27 -29.14 8.68 2.75
N MET A 28 -29.57 9.76 2.09
CA MET A 28 -28.83 11.03 2.09
C MET A 28 -28.74 11.62 3.50
N ALA A 29 -29.84 11.64 4.27
CA ALA A 29 -29.83 12.15 5.64
C ALA A 29 -28.93 11.33 6.57
N VAL A 30 -28.87 10.00 6.40
CA VAL A 30 -27.95 9.12 7.13
C VAL A 30 -26.49 9.38 6.71
N SER A 31 -26.25 9.52 5.42
CA SER A 31 -24.94 9.87 4.84
C SER A 31 -24.41 11.18 5.43
N ASP A 32 -25.23 12.23 5.43
CA ASP A 32 -24.87 13.54 5.98
C ASP A 32 -24.60 13.50 7.50
N TYR A 33 -25.43 12.74 8.22
CA TYR A 33 -25.31 12.61 9.68
C TYR A 33 -24.02 11.92 10.10
N TYR A 34 -23.66 10.82 9.43
CA TYR A 34 -22.45 10.05 9.71
C TYR A 34 -21.23 10.48 8.91
N ARG A 35 -21.41 11.37 7.92
CA ARG A 35 -20.36 11.78 6.96
C ARG A 35 -19.77 10.59 6.18
N ILE A 36 -20.60 9.62 5.84
CA ILE A 36 -20.23 8.42 5.10
C ILE A 36 -20.96 8.47 3.74
N ALA A 37 -20.26 8.16 2.64
CA ALA A 37 -20.88 8.16 1.32
C ALA A 37 -22.05 7.16 1.25
N VAL A 38 -23.11 7.52 0.48
CA VAL A 38 -24.28 6.64 0.30
C VAL A 38 -23.90 5.30 -0.31
N ASP A 39 -22.92 5.30 -1.21
CA ASP A 39 -22.41 4.07 -1.84
C ASP A 39 -21.76 3.14 -0.80
N THR A 40 -20.99 3.68 0.13
CA THR A 40 -20.41 2.96 1.26
C THR A 40 -21.48 2.34 2.15
N LEU A 41 -22.53 3.12 2.49
CA LEU A 41 -23.65 2.62 3.31
C LEU A 41 -24.43 1.47 2.65
N LEU A 42 -24.47 1.44 1.32
CA LEU A 42 -25.24 0.43 0.57
C LEU A 42 -24.43 -0.83 0.24
N ARG A 43 -23.12 -0.73 0.16
CA ARG A 43 -22.27 -1.80 -0.39
C ARG A 43 -21.35 -2.46 0.63
N ILE A 44 -21.11 -1.80 1.75
CA ILE A 44 -20.14 -2.26 2.75
C ILE A 44 -20.86 -2.67 4.02
N ASP A 45 -20.52 -3.86 4.50
CA ASP A 45 -20.87 -4.27 5.84
C ASP A 45 -19.92 -3.59 6.84
N LEU A 46 -20.42 -2.51 7.47
CA LEU A 46 -19.64 -1.72 8.41
C LEU A 46 -19.28 -2.49 9.68
N SER A 47 -19.96 -3.61 9.96
CA SER A 47 -19.69 -4.43 11.16
C SER A 47 -18.40 -5.24 11.06
N VAL A 48 -17.89 -5.45 9.84
CA VAL A 48 -16.62 -6.18 9.60
C VAL A 48 -15.40 -5.25 9.51
N LEU A 49 -15.62 -3.93 9.60
CA LEU A 49 -14.54 -2.96 9.55
C LEU A 49 -13.79 -2.91 10.89
N SER A 50 -12.47 -2.75 10.81
CA SER A 50 -11.65 -2.50 11.99
C SER A 50 -11.95 -1.12 12.61
N GLU A 51 -11.63 -0.92 13.89
CA GLU A 51 -11.75 0.39 14.55
C GLU A 51 -11.01 1.50 13.80
N TYR A 52 -9.86 1.16 13.22
CA TYR A 52 -9.09 2.08 12.39
C TYR A 52 -9.88 2.51 11.14
N GLN A 53 -10.46 1.55 10.41
CA GLN A 53 -11.26 1.83 9.20
C GLN A 53 -12.50 2.66 9.53
N LEU A 54 -13.16 2.38 10.64
CA LEU A 54 -14.29 3.18 11.13
C LEU A 54 -13.84 4.62 11.47
N SER A 55 -12.70 4.78 12.13
CA SER A 55 -12.13 6.10 12.44
C SER A 55 -11.80 6.91 11.18
N GLU A 56 -11.29 6.27 10.12
CA GLU A 56 -11.03 6.93 8.85
C GLU A 56 -12.33 7.35 8.14
N LEU A 57 -13.37 6.51 8.18
CA LEU A 57 -14.69 6.87 7.67
C LEU A 57 -15.28 8.08 8.43
N GLU A 58 -15.16 8.12 9.76
CA GLU A 58 -15.62 9.24 10.60
C GLU A 58 -14.89 10.56 10.27
N ARG A 59 -13.62 10.47 9.83
CA ARG A 59 -12.84 11.62 9.36
C ARG A 59 -13.21 12.09 7.96
N GLY A 60 -14.12 11.35 7.28
CA GLY A 60 -14.52 11.63 5.90
C GLY A 60 -13.59 11.02 4.85
N ASN A 61 -12.65 10.18 5.26
CA ASN A 61 -11.83 9.39 4.34
C ASN A 61 -12.62 8.13 3.96
N ASP A 62 -13.16 8.11 2.76
CA ASP A 62 -13.93 6.96 2.24
C ASP A 62 -12.97 5.80 1.95
N VAL A 63 -12.80 4.94 2.94
CA VAL A 63 -11.74 3.90 2.96
C VAL A 63 -12.08 2.72 2.04
N TYR A 64 -13.35 2.61 1.55
CA TYR A 64 -13.76 1.44 0.82
C TYR A 64 -14.84 1.73 -0.21
N ILE A 65 -14.44 2.00 -1.43
CA ILE A 65 -15.34 1.82 -2.58
C ILE A 65 -15.04 0.46 -3.20
N ARG A 66 -15.85 -0.55 -2.86
CA ARG A 66 -15.83 -1.85 -3.56
C ARG A 66 -16.20 -1.58 -5.03
N GLY A 67 -15.25 -1.71 -5.94
CA GLY A 67 -15.48 -1.63 -7.38
C GLY A 67 -14.94 -0.39 -8.07
N SER A 68 -14.48 0.63 -7.36
CA SER A 68 -13.72 1.69 -7.98
C SER A 68 -12.27 1.61 -7.56
N GLY A 69 -11.42 1.12 -8.43
CA GLY A 69 -10.00 1.40 -8.37
C GLY A 69 -9.70 2.89 -8.61
N LEU A 70 -10.70 3.78 -8.37
CA LEU A 70 -10.54 5.21 -8.53
C LEU A 70 -9.84 5.75 -7.28
N ARG A 71 -8.51 5.76 -7.34
CA ARG A 71 -7.69 6.51 -6.40
C ARG A 71 -7.41 7.86 -7.02
N VAL A 72 -7.84 8.91 -6.32
CA VAL A 72 -7.51 10.27 -6.74
C VAL A 72 -6.03 10.48 -6.46
N LEU A 73 -5.23 10.43 -7.52
CA LEU A 73 -3.83 10.76 -7.48
C LEU A 73 -3.66 12.25 -7.75
N ALA A 74 -3.10 12.99 -6.81
CA ALA A 74 -2.68 14.35 -7.04
C ALA A 74 -1.55 14.37 -8.06
N THR A 75 -1.69 15.16 -9.14
CA THR A 75 -0.74 15.25 -10.24
C THR A 75 -0.42 16.70 -10.57
N THR A 76 0.74 16.92 -11.17
CA THR A 76 1.13 18.20 -11.72
C THR A 76 1.25 18.11 -13.25
N VAL A 77 0.90 19.17 -13.93
CA VAL A 77 1.08 19.30 -15.37
C VAL A 77 1.96 20.52 -15.68
N ASP A 78 2.66 20.46 -16.79
CA ASP A 78 3.43 21.58 -17.29
C ASP A 78 2.57 22.58 -18.07
N ARG A 79 3.22 23.61 -18.65
CA ARG A 79 2.52 24.62 -19.48
C ARG A 79 1.92 24.06 -20.76
N SER A 80 2.36 22.88 -21.20
CA SER A 80 1.87 22.15 -22.37
C SER A 80 0.77 21.16 -22.02
N ASN A 81 0.28 21.17 -20.77
CA ASN A 81 -0.68 20.23 -20.23
C ASN A 81 -0.21 18.76 -20.26
N GLU A 82 1.10 18.55 -20.23
CA GLU A 82 1.70 17.22 -20.11
C GLU A 82 2.08 16.94 -18.66
N GLU A 83 1.88 15.69 -18.21
CA GLU A 83 2.15 15.30 -16.85
C GLU A 83 3.64 15.35 -16.51
N ASN A 84 3.96 15.88 -15.34
CA ASN A 84 5.28 15.87 -14.76
C ASN A 84 5.55 14.57 -13.98
N ILE A 85 6.83 14.32 -13.73
CA ILE A 85 7.30 13.30 -12.79
C ILE A 85 7.76 14.04 -11.53
N GLU A 86 6.97 13.98 -10.47
CA GLU A 86 7.33 14.59 -9.21
C GLU A 86 8.44 13.80 -8.53
N LEU A 87 9.35 14.51 -7.86
CA LEU A 87 10.51 13.96 -7.18
C LEU A 87 10.32 14.00 -5.66
N VAL A 88 10.15 12.85 -5.05
CA VAL A 88 10.07 12.68 -3.60
C VAL A 88 11.45 12.36 -3.05
N ASN A 89 12.18 13.40 -2.61
CA ASN A 89 13.49 13.24 -2.00
C ASN A 89 13.38 12.81 -0.53
N GLU A 90 14.50 12.47 0.09
CA GLU A 90 14.53 12.00 1.48
C GLU A 90 13.88 12.98 2.46
N LYS A 91 14.08 14.28 2.25
CA LYS A 91 13.47 15.34 3.10
C LYS A 91 11.95 15.44 2.89
N ALA A 92 11.47 15.15 1.68
CA ALA A 92 10.05 15.18 1.36
C ALA A 92 9.29 13.92 1.80
N LYS A 93 9.96 12.80 2.06
CA LYS A 93 9.29 11.51 2.40
C LYS A 93 8.32 11.62 3.58
N ALA A 94 8.74 12.26 4.68
CA ALA A 94 7.86 12.41 5.85
C ALA A 94 6.61 13.23 5.54
N GLY A 95 6.77 14.33 4.79
CA GLY A 95 5.64 15.14 4.31
C GLY A 95 4.79 14.40 3.29
N TYR A 96 5.39 13.57 2.45
CA TYR A 96 4.70 12.79 1.44
C TYR A 96 3.75 11.74 2.06
N VAL A 97 4.13 11.09 3.14
CA VAL A 97 3.26 10.13 3.86
C VAL A 97 1.94 10.76 4.29
N THR A 98 1.95 12.03 4.66
CA THR A 98 0.75 12.76 5.11
C THR A 98 0.08 13.55 3.98
N GLY A 99 0.85 14.04 3.00
CA GLY A 99 0.40 14.93 1.93
C GLY A 99 0.30 14.29 0.54
N TYR A 100 0.43 12.97 0.41
CA TYR A 100 0.43 12.27 -0.89
C TYR A 100 -0.83 12.52 -1.73
N ALA A 101 -1.96 12.78 -1.11
CA ALA A 101 -3.24 13.08 -1.76
C ALA A 101 -3.54 14.59 -1.79
N ASP A 102 -2.70 15.45 -1.24
CA ASP A 102 -2.88 16.90 -1.23
C ASP A 102 -2.26 17.52 -2.50
N PRO A 103 -3.09 18.07 -3.42
CA PRO A 103 -2.60 18.68 -4.65
C PRO A 103 -1.66 19.88 -4.41
N GLU A 104 -1.84 20.64 -3.34
CA GLU A 104 -0.97 21.80 -3.05
C GLU A 104 0.41 21.34 -2.60
N TYR A 105 0.47 20.29 -1.75
CA TYR A 105 1.75 19.68 -1.37
C TYR A 105 2.49 19.10 -2.58
N ILE A 106 1.78 18.37 -3.45
CA ILE A 106 2.38 17.73 -4.63
C ILE A 106 2.93 18.78 -5.62
N LYS A 107 2.29 19.94 -5.75
CA LYS A 107 2.78 21.05 -6.60
C LYS A 107 4.11 21.63 -6.14
N GLU A 108 4.43 21.54 -4.85
CA GLU A 108 5.68 22.07 -4.29
C GLU A 108 6.87 21.11 -4.51
N LEU A 109 6.59 19.85 -4.88
CA LEU A 109 7.66 18.90 -5.16
C LEU A 109 8.43 19.29 -6.43
N PRO A 110 9.76 19.15 -6.43
CA PRO A 110 10.53 19.27 -7.65
C PRO A 110 10.00 18.30 -8.71
N ALA A 111 9.95 18.74 -9.95
CA ALA A 111 9.43 17.94 -11.05
C ALA A 111 10.39 17.93 -12.24
N PHE A 112 10.40 16.85 -12.98
CA PHE A 112 11.22 16.67 -14.17
C PHE A 112 10.50 15.81 -15.20
N ARG A 113 11.16 15.52 -16.34
CA ARG A 113 10.62 14.66 -17.40
C ARG A 113 11.66 13.69 -17.89
N LEU A 114 11.20 12.52 -18.26
CA LEU A 114 11.99 11.49 -18.95
C LEU A 114 11.36 11.25 -20.33
N PRO A 115 12.02 11.67 -21.41
CA PRO A 115 11.42 11.70 -22.75
C PRO A 115 11.10 10.31 -23.32
N PHE A 116 11.63 9.25 -22.73
CA PHE A 116 11.38 7.86 -23.13
C PHE A 116 10.20 7.22 -22.37
N LEU A 117 9.55 7.93 -21.45
CA LEU A 117 8.36 7.45 -20.76
C LEU A 117 7.08 7.91 -21.47
N SER A 118 6.04 7.09 -21.40
CA SER A 118 4.75 7.39 -22.02
C SER A 118 4.04 8.53 -21.30
N GLY A 119 3.59 9.58 -22.02
CA GLY A 119 2.79 10.67 -21.46
C GLY A 119 1.38 10.27 -21.01
N ASN A 120 0.92 9.04 -21.32
CA ASN A 120 -0.41 8.55 -20.96
C ASN A 120 -0.44 7.77 -19.64
N ARG A 121 0.66 7.75 -18.91
CA ARG A 121 0.81 7.03 -17.64
C ARG A 121 1.38 7.95 -16.59
N LYS A 122 0.96 7.76 -15.35
CA LYS A 122 1.48 8.56 -14.23
C LYS A 122 2.71 7.91 -13.64
N TYR A 123 3.76 8.73 -13.49
CA TYR A 123 5.03 8.34 -12.88
C TYR A 123 5.36 9.23 -11.70
N ARG A 124 6.13 8.69 -10.77
CA ARG A 124 6.73 9.44 -9.65
C ARG A 124 8.08 8.83 -9.31
N THR A 125 9.02 9.66 -8.91
CA THR A 125 10.38 9.23 -8.57
C THR A 125 10.61 9.43 -7.08
N PHE A 126 11.13 8.39 -6.44
CA PHE A 126 11.39 8.35 -5.01
C PHE A 126 12.87 8.11 -4.77
N GLN A 127 13.46 8.87 -3.87
CA GLN A 127 14.80 8.56 -3.40
C GLN A 127 14.70 7.37 -2.44
N VAL A 128 15.48 6.32 -2.67
CA VAL A 128 15.53 5.15 -1.78
C VAL A 128 16.81 5.19 -0.95
N SER A 129 16.72 4.70 0.27
CA SER A 129 17.83 4.68 1.22
C SER A 129 17.99 3.29 1.84
N GLY A 130 19.22 3.00 2.24
CA GLY A 130 19.61 1.71 2.82
C GLY A 130 20.05 0.67 1.80
N ASP A 131 20.33 -0.52 2.30
CA ASP A 131 20.95 -1.62 1.56
C ASP A 131 20.00 -2.81 1.31
N SER A 132 18.73 -2.65 1.62
CA SER A 132 17.74 -3.73 1.50
C SER A 132 17.50 -4.22 0.07
N MET A 133 17.84 -3.39 -0.92
CA MET A 133 17.61 -3.69 -2.35
C MET A 133 18.94 -3.72 -3.12
N LEU A 134 20.03 -4.13 -2.48
CA LEU A 134 21.29 -4.38 -3.18
C LEU A 134 21.07 -5.33 -4.37
N PRO A 135 21.73 -5.09 -5.55
CA PRO A 135 22.84 -4.16 -5.77
C PRO A 135 22.45 -2.70 -6.08
N LEU A 136 21.22 -2.29 -5.87
CA LEU A 136 20.82 -0.90 -6.03
C LEU A 136 21.56 -0.04 -4.98
N PRO A 137 22.37 0.97 -5.41
CA PRO A 137 23.12 1.79 -4.46
C PRO A 137 22.21 2.62 -3.57
N ASP A 138 22.64 2.85 -2.33
CA ASP A 138 22.00 3.78 -1.40
C ASP A 138 21.87 5.17 -2.00
N GLY A 139 20.77 5.88 -1.71
CA GLY A 139 20.49 7.21 -2.26
C GLY A 139 20.07 7.22 -3.72
N SER A 140 19.89 6.07 -4.36
CA SER A 140 19.38 5.97 -5.74
C SER A 140 17.96 6.53 -5.86
N TRP A 141 17.62 7.02 -7.05
CA TRP A 141 16.30 7.50 -7.40
C TRP A 141 15.55 6.43 -8.18
N VAL A 142 14.42 5.98 -7.68
CA VAL A 142 13.61 4.93 -8.30
C VAL A 142 12.32 5.55 -8.85
N THR A 143 12.10 5.38 -10.16
CA THR A 143 10.86 5.82 -10.81
C THR A 143 9.87 4.68 -10.85
N GLY A 144 8.66 4.95 -10.39
CA GLY A 144 7.53 4.03 -10.44
C GLY A 144 6.40 4.55 -11.31
N GLU A 145 5.67 3.63 -11.94
CA GLU A 145 4.40 3.86 -12.61
C GLU A 145 3.25 3.55 -11.64
N PHE A 146 2.29 4.44 -11.52
CA PHE A 146 1.16 4.29 -10.61
C PHE A 146 0.31 3.06 -10.93
N VAL A 147 0.00 2.27 -9.91
CA VAL A 147 -0.87 1.10 -10.00
C VAL A 147 -2.23 1.43 -9.41
N ALA A 148 -3.21 1.70 -10.27
CA ALA A 148 -4.57 2.02 -9.84
C ALA A 148 -5.31 0.77 -9.30
N ASP A 149 -5.18 -0.36 -9.98
CA ASP A 149 -5.78 -1.63 -9.56
C ASP A 149 -4.70 -2.58 -8.99
N TRP A 150 -4.71 -2.76 -7.68
CA TRP A 150 -3.73 -3.60 -6.98
C TRP A 150 -3.89 -5.10 -7.25
N HIS A 151 -5.03 -5.54 -7.78
CA HIS A 151 -5.20 -6.92 -8.22
C HIS A 151 -4.36 -7.27 -9.47
N THR A 152 -3.86 -6.23 -10.16
CA THR A 152 -2.99 -6.38 -11.34
C THR A 152 -1.49 -6.47 -10.99
N ILE A 153 -1.15 -6.41 -9.71
CA ILE A 153 0.23 -6.58 -9.23
C ILE A 153 0.73 -7.96 -9.61
N VAL A 154 1.88 -8.00 -10.27
CA VAL A 154 2.54 -9.24 -10.68
C VAL A 154 3.53 -9.64 -9.60
N SER A 155 3.34 -10.82 -9.03
CA SER A 155 4.24 -11.39 -8.01
C SER A 155 5.68 -11.52 -8.52
N GLY A 156 6.64 -11.34 -7.60
CA GLY A 156 8.06 -11.43 -7.91
C GLY A 156 8.64 -10.19 -8.62
N ARG A 157 7.90 -9.08 -8.65
CA ARG A 157 8.37 -7.83 -9.27
C ARG A 157 8.61 -6.74 -8.24
N PRO A 158 9.52 -5.79 -8.54
CA PRO A 158 9.79 -4.68 -7.65
C PRO A 158 8.70 -3.60 -7.72
N TYR A 159 8.32 -3.10 -6.54
CA TYR A 159 7.36 -2.02 -6.36
C TYR A 159 7.84 -1.03 -5.30
N ILE A 160 7.46 0.24 -5.49
CA ILE A 160 7.51 1.23 -4.44
C ILE A 160 6.12 1.24 -3.80
N VAL A 161 6.06 1.09 -2.49
CA VAL A 161 4.82 1.05 -1.73
C VAL A 161 4.85 2.18 -0.70
N LEU A 162 3.83 3.03 -0.73
CA LEU A 162 3.58 3.99 0.33
C LEU A 162 2.71 3.32 1.38
N THR A 163 3.26 3.20 2.57
CA THR A 163 2.61 2.55 3.71
C THR A 163 2.20 3.57 4.76
N LEU A 164 1.30 3.18 5.64
CA LEU A 164 0.85 4.01 6.75
C LEU A 164 1.94 4.18 7.81
N ASN A 165 2.67 3.10 8.12
CA ASN A 165 3.58 3.02 9.27
C ASN A 165 5.05 3.16 8.87
N ASP A 166 5.46 2.51 7.77
CA ASP A 166 6.88 2.44 7.35
C ASP A 166 7.25 3.51 6.31
N GLY A 167 6.28 4.36 5.92
CA GLY A 167 6.50 5.38 4.90
C GLY A 167 6.65 4.80 3.49
N VAL A 168 7.63 5.28 2.74
CA VAL A 168 7.91 4.82 1.38
C VAL A 168 8.93 3.69 1.43
N VAL A 169 8.53 2.50 1.00
CA VAL A 169 9.39 1.32 0.92
C VAL A 169 9.55 0.85 -0.53
N PHE A 170 10.74 0.37 -0.88
CA PHE A 170 11.01 -0.25 -2.18
C PHE A 170 11.35 -1.72 -1.95
N LYS A 171 10.52 -2.63 -2.48
CA LYS A 171 10.58 -4.07 -2.22
C LYS A 171 10.14 -4.87 -3.44
N ILE A 172 10.47 -6.15 -3.45
CA ILE A 172 9.79 -7.13 -4.30
C ILE A 172 8.45 -7.46 -3.62
N ALA A 173 7.38 -7.63 -4.39
CA ALA A 173 6.07 -7.94 -3.83
C ALA A 173 5.48 -9.21 -4.41
N ASP A 174 4.90 -10.04 -3.55
CA ASP A 174 3.97 -11.11 -3.93
C ASP A 174 2.55 -10.70 -3.61
N ASN A 175 1.67 -10.94 -4.57
CA ASN A 175 0.28 -10.50 -4.50
C ASN A 175 -0.62 -11.57 -3.86
N LEU A 176 -0.87 -11.44 -2.58
CA LEU A 176 -1.80 -12.26 -1.81
C LEU A 176 -3.09 -11.49 -1.46
N ILE A 177 -3.38 -10.38 -2.15
CA ILE A 177 -4.54 -9.53 -1.85
C ILE A 177 -5.85 -10.31 -1.89
N ARG A 178 -6.02 -11.21 -2.87
CA ARG A 178 -7.27 -11.98 -3.03
C ARG A 178 -7.41 -13.10 -2.01
N SER A 179 -6.31 -13.73 -1.61
CA SER A 179 -6.31 -14.87 -0.69
C SER A 179 -6.24 -14.46 0.77
N GLU A 180 -5.42 -13.46 1.08
CA GLU A 180 -5.04 -13.11 2.46
C GLU A 180 -5.24 -11.63 2.80
N GLY A 181 -5.63 -10.80 1.83
CA GLY A 181 -5.80 -9.36 2.03
C GLY A 181 -4.48 -8.62 2.28
N ALA A 182 -3.35 -9.15 1.79
CA ALA A 182 -2.02 -8.65 2.05
C ALA A 182 -1.12 -8.72 0.80
N LEU A 183 -0.01 -7.99 0.84
CA LEU A 183 1.18 -8.22 0.01
C LEU A 183 2.28 -8.81 0.88
N THR A 184 2.96 -9.85 0.42
CA THR A 184 4.23 -10.25 1.03
C THR A 184 5.35 -9.45 0.39
N LEU A 185 6.09 -8.70 1.20
CA LEU A 185 7.20 -7.86 0.76
C LEU A 185 8.54 -8.47 1.16
N TYR A 186 9.47 -8.53 0.21
CA TYR A 186 10.83 -9.02 0.47
C TYR A 186 11.89 -8.17 -0.21
N SER A 187 13.06 -8.20 0.37
CA SER A 187 14.24 -7.48 -0.07
C SER A 187 15.05 -8.32 -1.05
N LEU A 188 15.81 -7.69 -1.94
CA LEU A 188 16.83 -8.39 -2.70
C LEU A 188 18.02 -8.80 -1.82
N ASN A 189 18.29 -8.04 -0.77
CA ASN A 189 19.29 -8.40 0.23
C ASN A 189 18.73 -9.46 1.19
N PRO A 190 19.27 -10.69 1.22
CA PRO A 190 18.73 -11.80 1.98
C PRO A 190 18.89 -11.67 3.52
N PHE A 191 19.59 -10.64 4.00
CA PHE A 191 19.65 -10.34 5.42
C PHE A 191 18.35 -9.74 5.99
N TYR A 192 17.44 -9.33 5.13
CA TYR A 192 16.14 -8.78 5.53
C TYR A 192 15.05 -9.84 5.36
N GLU A 193 14.42 -10.20 6.46
CA GLU A 193 13.31 -11.16 6.45
C GLU A 193 12.10 -10.60 5.67
N PRO A 194 11.40 -11.44 4.91
CA PRO A 194 10.11 -11.08 4.33
C PRO A 194 9.06 -10.77 5.40
N TYR A 195 8.11 -9.91 5.05
CA TYR A 195 6.98 -9.61 5.93
C TYR A 195 5.70 -9.37 5.13
N ASP A 196 4.55 -9.61 5.76
CA ASP A 196 3.25 -9.37 5.18
C ASP A 196 2.79 -7.95 5.51
N LEU A 197 2.35 -7.24 4.46
CA LEU A 197 1.79 -5.90 4.55
C LEU A 197 0.29 -5.97 4.27
N PRO A 198 -0.57 -5.76 5.27
CA PRO A 198 -2.01 -5.72 5.07
C PRO A 198 -2.43 -4.61 4.10
N VAL A 199 -3.40 -4.89 3.24
CA VAL A 199 -3.90 -3.92 2.23
C VAL A 199 -4.37 -2.61 2.89
N VAL A 200 -4.91 -2.68 4.10
CA VAL A 200 -5.38 -1.52 4.86
C VAL A 200 -4.27 -0.52 5.22
N GLU A 201 -3.03 -0.97 5.29
CA GLU A 201 -1.86 -0.14 5.57
C GLU A 201 -1.27 0.48 4.30
N ILE A 202 -1.71 0.07 3.11
CA ILE A 202 -1.20 0.55 1.85
C ILE A 202 -1.95 1.82 1.43
N ARG A 203 -1.21 2.84 1.00
CA ARG A 203 -1.74 4.10 0.46
C ARG A 203 -1.60 4.19 -1.05
N GLU A 204 -0.40 3.93 -1.55
CA GLU A 204 -0.09 3.94 -2.99
C GLU A 204 0.84 2.79 -3.33
N ILE A 205 0.73 2.30 -4.55
CA ILE A 205 1.66 1.33 -5.13
C ILE A 205 2.11 1.85 -6.48
N TRP A 206 3.42 1.78 -6.69
CA TRP A 206 4.08 2.20 -7.91
C TRP A 206 4.92 1.05 -8.44
N ARG A 207 4.63 0.61 -9.66
CA ARG A 207 5.42 -0.44 -10.33
C ARG A 207 6.75 0.14 -10.77
N PHE A 208 7.84 -0.52 -10.44
CA PHE A 208 9.17 -0.14 -10.84
C PHE A 208 9.28 0.01 -12.36
N VAL A 209 9.93 1.08 -12.82
CA VAL A 209 10.20 1.38 -14.23
C VAL A 209 11.69 1.44 -14.49
N ASN A 210 12.39 2.31 -13.78
CA ASN A 210 13.84 2.50 -13.86
C ASN A 210 14.40 3.07 -12.55
N PHE A 211 15.72 3.12 -12.48
CA PHE A 211 16.39 3.87 -11.43
C PHE A 211 17.49 4.75 -12.02
N ILE A 212 17.86 5.80 -11.29
CA ILE A 212 18.96 6.70 -11.55
C ILE A 212 19.87 6.67 -10.32
N SER A 213 21.15 6.43 -10.53
CA SER A 213 22.15 6.41 -9.47
C SER A 213 23.36 7.24 -9.87
N THR A 214 24.02 7.84 -8.90
CA THR A 214 25.33 8.47 -9.06
C THR A 214 26.47 7.47 -8.98
N GLU A 215 26.18 6.26 -8.52
CA GLU A 215 27.12 5.15 -8.42
C GLU A 215 26.74 4.04 -9.38
N ILE A 216 27.73 3.38 -9.93
CA ILE A 216 27.52 2.17 -10.72
C ILE A 216 27.27 1.04 -9.72
N PRO A 217 26.15 0.27 -9.84
CA PRO A 217 25.94 -0.89 -9.00
C PRO A 217 27.17 -1.80 -9.04
N ALA A 218 27.76 -2.07 -7.90
CA ALA A 218 28.85 -3.03 -7.84
C ALA A 218 28.27 -4.38 -8.27
N GLY A 219 28.83 -4.93 -9.36
CA GLY A 219 28.58 -6.33 -9.69
C GLY A 219 29.05 -7.19 -8.52
N GLU A 220 28.30 -8.21 -8.13
CA GLU A 220 28.78 -9.16 -7.13
C GLU A 220 30.15 -9.66 -7.55
N THR A 221 31.16 -9.38 -6.74
CA THR A 221 32.45 -10.06 -6.90
C THR A 221 32.24 -11.54 -6.59
N ALA A 222 33.04 -12.41 -7.19
CA ALA A 222 32.98 -13.86 -6.89
C ALA A 222 33.06 -14.15 -5.38
N ASP A 223 33.78 -13.30 -4.63
CA ASP A 223 33.90 -13.37 -3.17
C ASP A 223 32.61 -12.98 -2.44
N GLU A 224 31.87 -11.98 -2.94
CA GLU A 224 30.58 -11.55 -2.38
C GLU A 224 29.49 -12.58 -2.66
N ALA A 225 29.43 -13.12 -3.90
CA ALA A 225 28.54 -14.21 -4.24
C ALA A 225 28.78 -15.45 -3.36
N MET A 226 30.05 -15.78 -3.10
CA MET A 226 30.43 -16.87 -2.21
C MET A 226 30.00 -16.60 -0.76
N ARG A 227 30.19 -15.38 -0.25
CA ARG A 227 29.78 -15.00 1.12
C ARG A 227 28.26 -15.06 1.28
N ASN A 228 27.52 -14.59 0.27
CA ASN A 228 26.06 -14.63 0.26
C ASN A 228 25.55 -16.08 0.25
N MET A 229 26.11 -16.95 -0.59
CA MET A 229 25.79 -18.37 -0.61
C MET A 229 26.12 -19.07 0.73
N LEU A 230 27.25 -18.74 1.36
CA LEU A 230 27.61 -19.28 2.67
C LEU A 230 26.67 -18.77 3.80
N ALA A 231 26.19 -17.53 3.70
CA ALA A 231 25.23 -16.99 4.65
C ALA A 231 23.88 -17.68 4.52
N GLU A 232 23.40 -17.91 3.30
CA GLU A 232 22.16 -18.63 2.99
C GLU A 232 22.22 -20.08 3.50
N LEU A 233 23.30 -20.81 3.20
CA LEU A 233 23.52 -22.16 3.73
C LEU A 233 23.53 -22.21 5.26
N ARG A 234 24.15 -21.22 5.91
CA ARG A 234 24.14 -21.13 7.40
C ARG A 234 22.74 -20.89 7.95
N TYR A 235 21.93 -20.08 7.24
CA TYR A 235 20.54 -19.83 7.62
C TYR A 235 19.71 -21.12 7.49
N GLU A 236 19.79 -21.82 6.38
CA GLU A 236 19.09 -23.09 6.17
C GLU A 236 19.47 -24.15 7.21
N ILE A 237 20.77 -24.28 7.51
CA ILE A 237 21.26 -25.20 8.54
C ILE A 237 20.67 -24.84 9.92
N ARG A 238 20.57 -23.55 10.27
CA ARG A 238 19.93 -23.11 11.51
C ARG A 238 18.46 -23.48 11.56
N GLN A 239 17.73 -23.28 10.48
CA GLN A 239 16.30 -23.64 10.38
C GLN A 239 16.09 -25.15 10.54
N ILE A 240 16.93 -25.97 9.90
CA ILE A 240 16.90 -27.43 10.03
C ILE A 240 17.21 -27.83 11.46
N LYS A 241 18.23 -27.25 12.08
CA LYS A 241 18.61 -27.53 13.46
C LYS A 241 17.49 -27.17 14.44
N THR A 242 16.86 -26.01 14.28
CA THR A 242 15.72 -25.59 15.11
C THR A 242 14.54 -26.54 14.98
N LYS A 243 14.26 -27.07 13.77
CA LYS A 243 13.21 -28.07 13.54
C LYS A 243 13.55 -29.44 14.15
N LEU A 244 14.83 -29.82 14.18
CA LEU A 244 15.30 -31.09 14.78
C LEU A 244 15.34 -31.01 16.31
N ASP A 245 15.69 -29.85 16.86
CA ASP A 245 15.76 -29.60 18.32
C ASP A 245 14.38 -29.29 18.92
N ALA A 246 13.32 -29.15 18.10
CA ALA A 246 11.96 -28.97 18.59
C ALA A 246 11.50 -30.25 19.33
N PRO A 247 11.14 -30.17 20.61
CA PRO A 247 10.75 -31.35 21.39
C PRO A 247 9.52 -32.01 20.77
N LEU A 248 9.59 -33.32 20.52
CA LEU A 248 8.46 -34.16 20.13
C LEU A 248 7.45 -34.27 21.29
N TYR A 249 6.81 -33.16 21.63
CA TYR A 249 5.71 -33.20 22.60
C TYR A 249 4.40 -33.54 21.88
N GLY A 250 3.88 -34.73 22.19
CA GLY A 250 2.46 -35.02 21.97
C GLY A 250 2.08 -36.22 21.13
N ARG A 251 2.63 -37.41 21.42
CA ARG A 251 1.83 -38.63 21.26
C ARG A 251 1.51 -39.17 22.67
N ARG A 252 0.43 -38.66 23.27
CA ARG A 252 -0.28 -39.46 24.27
C ARG A 252 -0.89 -40.61 23.53
N ILE A 253 -0.40 -41.79 23.85
CA ILE A 253 -1.06 -43.05 23.58
C ILE A 253 -2.03 -43.20 24.74
N ASP A 254 -3.30 -42.85 24.52
CA ASP A 254 -4.37 -43.27 25.41
C ASP A 254 -4.67 -44.75 25.05
N GLY A 255 -4.29 -45.61 26.00
CA GLY A 255 -4.72 -47.00 26.05
C GLY A 255 -6.03 -47.16 26.82
#